data_76eb925efec584f93cefe02b15c786ad
#
_entry.id   76eb925efec584f93cefe02b15c786ad
#
_cell.length_a   1.000
_cell.length_b   1.000
_cell.length_c   1.000
_cell.angle_alpha   90.00
_cell.angle_beta   90.00
_cell.angle_gamma   90.00
#
_symmetry.space_group_name_H-M   'P 1'
#
loop_
_entity.id
_entity.type
_entity.pdbx_description
1 polymer ?
#
loop_
_entity_poly.entity_id
_entity_poly.type
_entity_poly.pdbx_seq_one_letter_code
_entity_poly.pdbx_strand_id
1 'polypeptide(L)'
;MSTKKYKIVKSKSIVYNGRTLYRIRALRDFNTVTGETVFKGDLGGFIETENNLSQEGYCWIFNNANYDDARVSEDAKICGGAEIFDSAEVFGNAEISGKTQIFYGAHVCGNAKVYGYAKVCGKARVYGEAKVYNFAKILDNAQVYDNAKIYEIQIYHNAQVYGNAWIYDDAFICDNARIYGLAKIFNKAIVYGNAKVYGNAQIFGKAKVYGNAEVYENAEVYENAEIFDYAFIFGDAKVFSNAKIFGTTWLYGVAKIGDKLSLNKGKYIFATLNIDETLSEIEPICYKISFAVRVIELKLPIEQGYIESLVSELAKYDELIDYFHSNECEIIFTPNENKIYKLLLQSKQNIENFYK
;
A
#
# COMPACT_ATOMS: atom_id res chain seq x y z
N MET A 1 6.19 -38.56 -32.80
CA MET A 1 6.14 -38.85 -31.34
C MET A 1 6.99 -37.83 -30.63
N SER A 2 6.41 -37.01 -29.79
CA SER A 2 7.17 -36.05 -28.95
C SER A 2 8.04 -36.87 -27.98
N THR A 3 9.38 -36.74 -28.10
CA THR A 3 10.28 -37.41 -27.17
C THR A 3 10.17 -36.75 -25.81
N LYS A 4 9.76 -37.52 -24.78
CA LYS A 4 9.69 -37.03 -23.40
C LYS A 4 11.00 -36.29 -23.03
N LYS A 5 10.86 -35.18 -22.35
CA LYS A 5 12.00 -34.38 -21.87
C LYS A 5 12.71 -35.05 -20.71
N TYR A 6 11.95 -35.67 -19.82
CA TYR A 6 12.45 -36.34 -18.63
C TYR A 6 11.61 -37.59 -18.29
N LYS A 7 12.11 -38.37 -17.34
CA LYS A 7 11.37 -39.44 -16.66
C LYS A 7 11.56 -39.38 -15.16
N ILE A 8 10.59 -39.91 -14.44
CA ILE A 8 10.69 -40.20 -13.00
C ILE A 8 11.59 -41.42 -12.77
N VAL A 9 12.51 -41.31 -11.79
CA VAL A 9 13.41 -42.41 -11.38
C VAL A 9 12.89 -42.99 -10.06
N LYS A 10 12.01 -44.00 -10.16
CA LYS A 10 11.34 -44.61 -8.98
C LYS A 10 12.32 -45.18 -7.94
N SER A 11 13.51 -45.63 -8.35
CA SER A 11 14.54 -46.13 -7.45
C SER A 11 15.28 -45.04 -6.65
N LYS A 12 15.04 -43.78 -6.97
CA LYS A 12 15.58 -42.61 -6.26
C LYS A 12 14.41 -41.75 -5.74
N SER A 13 13.97 -42.08 -4.53
CA SER A 13 12.83 -41.40 -3.90
C SER A 13 13.19 -40.97 -2.49
N ILE A 14 12.47 -39.98 -2.01
CA ILE A 14 12.46 -39.52 -0.60
C ILE A 14 11.03 -39.50 -0.09
N VAL A 15 10.85 -39.62 1.22
CA VAL A 15 9.57 -39.34 1.88
C VAL A 15 9.69 -37.96 2.53
N TYR A 16 8.84 -37.06 2.10
CA TYR A 16 8.80 -35.70 2.59
C TYR A 16 7.36 -35.26 2.91
N ASN A 17 7.09 -34.82 4.13
CA ASN A 17 5.76 -34.47 4.61
C ASN A 17 4.70 -35.56 4.37
N GLY A 18 5.08 -36.85 4.55
CA GLY A 18 4.19 -38.01 4.35
C GLY A 18 3.95 -38.37 2.87
N ARG A 19 4.59 -37.71 1.93
CA ARG A 19 4.48 -37.96 0.48
C ARG A 19 5.77 -38.56 -0.07
N THR A 20 5.66 -39.43 -1.07
CA THR A 20 6.84 -39.98 -1.75
C THR A 20 7.16 -39.15 -2.99
N LEU A 21 8.29 -38.49 -2.96
CA LEU A 21 8.79 -37.70 -4.08
C LEU A 21 9.89 -38.50 -4.81
N TYR A 22 9.92 -38.38 -6.10
CA TYR A 22 10.83 -39.08 -6.96
C TYR A 22 11.73 -38.13 -7.71
N ARG A 23 13.01 -38.50 -7.85
CA ARG A 23 13.97 -37.75 -8.64
C ARG A 23 13.63 -37.85 -10.14
N ILE A 24 13.86 -36.77 -10.87
CA ILE A 24 13.72 -36.74 -12.33
C ILE A 24 15.07 -36.97 -13.00
N ARG A 25 15.04 -37.50 -14.25
CA ARG A 25 16.22 -37.63 -15.08
C ARG A 25 15.92 -37.16 -16.50
N ALA A 26 16.78 -36.30 -17.03
CA ALA A 26 16.70 -35.83 -18.43
C ALA A 26 16.85 -36.98 -19.44
N LEU A 27 16.03 -36.98 -20.47
CA LEU A 27 16.05 -37.97 -21.55
C LEU A 27 16.67 -37.43 -22.84
N ARG A 28 16.89 -36.10 -22.90
CA ARG A 28 17.55 -35.42 -24.02
C ARG A 28 18.27 -34.17 -23.48
N ASP A 29 19.21 -33.67 -24.29
CA ASP A 29 19.85 -32.40 -24.01
C ASP A 29 18.86 -31.24 -24.27
N PHE A 30 18.90 -30.21 -23.44
CA PHE A 30 18.19 -28.96 -23.66
C PHE A 30 18.80 -27.83 -22.82
N ASN A 31 18.63 -26.60 -23.27
CA ASN A 31 19.03 -25.43 -22.50
C ASN A 31 17.82 -24.89 -21.73
N THR A 32 18.06 -24.48 -20.51
CA THR A 32 17.09 -23.69 -19.74
C THR A 32 17.03 -22.26 -20.28
N VAL A 33 16.10 -21.49 -19.80
CA VAL A 33 15.95 -20.10 -20.26
C VAL A 33 17.08 -19.21 -19.76
N THR A 34 17.72 -19.56 -18.65
CA THR A 34 18.90 -18.84 -18.11
C THR A 34 20.19 -19.20 -18.85
N GLY A 35 20.13 -20.16 -19.77
CA GLY A 35 21.27 -20.58 -20.57
C GLY A 35 22.03 -21.76 -19.99
N GLU A 36 21.58 -22.35 -18.88
CA GLU A 36 22.16 -23.59 -18.36
C GLU A 36 21.79 -24.78 -19.23
N THR A 37 22.74 -25.61 -19.53
CA THR A 37 22.53 -26.83 -20.33
C THR A 37 22.26 -28.01 -19.41
N VAL A 38 21.11 -28.67 -19.63
CA VAL A 38 20.76 -29.95 -19.01
C VAL A 38 21.08 -31.06 -20.02
N PHE A 39 22.00 -31.93 -19.66
CA PHE A 39 22.42 -33.04 -20.55
C PHE A 39 21.54 -34.27 -20.34
N LYS A 40 21.40 -35.06 -21.38
CA LYS A 40 20.77 -36.38 -21.30
C LYS A 40 21.45 -37.24 -20.22
N GLY A 41 20.65 -37.70 -19.26
CA GLY A 41 21.12 -38.47 -18.11
C GLY A 41 21.24 -37.68 -16.83
N ASP A 42 21.25 -36.34 -16.88
CA ASP A 42 21.31 -35.49 -15.70
C ASP A 42 20.13 -35.75 -14.77
N LEU A 43 20.44 -35.73 -13.50
CA LEU A 43 19.44 -35.84 -12.45
C LEU A 43 18.97 -34.44 -12.09
N GLY A 44 17.66 -34.24 -12.05
CA GLY A 44 17.06 -33.04 -11.51
C GLY A 44 16.61 -33.20 -10.04
N GLY A 45 15.83 -32.29 -9.53
CA GLY A 45 15.21 -32.33 -8.20
C GLY A 45 14.12 -33.40 -8.09
N PHE A 46 13.20 -33.18 -7.13
CA PHE A 46 12.16 -34.14 -6.80
C PHE A 46 10.76 -33.64 -7.18
N ILE A 47 9.95 -34.56 -7.73
CA ILE A 47 8.52 -34.36 -7.99
C ILE A 47 7.72 -35.52 -7.41
N GLU A 48 6.45 -35.28 -7.08
CA GLU A 48 5.53 -36.34 -6.65
C GLU A 48 5.00 -37.12 -7.85
N THR A 49 4.56 -36.42 -8.87
CA THR A 49 3.97 -36.99 -10.09
C THR A 49 4.50 -36.32 -11.38
N GLU A 50 4.29 -36.94 -12.54
CA GLU A 50 4.66 -36.33 -13.85
C GLU A 50 3.82 -35.02 -14.11
N ASN A 51 2.71 -34.79 -13.43
CA ASN A 51 1.91 -33.59 -13.60
C ASN A 51 2.58 -32.33 -12.99
N ASN A 52 3.53 -32.50 -12.08
CA ASN A 52 4.20 -31.39 -11.43
C ASN A 52 5.15 -30.60 -12.34
N LEU A 53 5.71 -31.25 -13.37
CA LEU A 53 6.66 -30.62 -14.30
C LEU A 53 6.25 -30.87 -15.73
N SER A 54 6.10 -29.82 -16.53
CA SER A 54 5.78 -29.97 -17.95
C SER A 54 6.86 -30.71 -18.72
N GLN A 55 6.46 -31.65 -19.58
CA GLN A 55 7.33 -32.29 -20.56
C GLN A 55 7.76 -31.36 -21.71
N GLU A 56 7.02 -30.26 -21.89
CA GLU A 56 7.26 -29.24 -22.90
C GLU A 56 8.00 -28.03 -22.31
N GLY A 57 8.53 -27.20 -23.22
CA GLY A 57 9.25 -25.99 -22.83
C GLY A 57 10.62 -26.24 -22.18
N TYR A 58 11.13 -25.24 -21.50
CA TYR A 58 12.50 -25.19 -20.98
C TYR A 58 12.57 -25.29 -19.46
N CYS A 59 11.46 -25.54 -18.77
CA CYS A 59 11.40 -25.61 -17.30
C CYS A 59 12.20 -26.81 -16.76
N TRP A 60 12.84 -26.61 -15.63
CA TRP A 60 13.60 -27.66 -14.94
C TRP A 60 13.61 -27.45 -13.43
N ILE A 61 13.67 -28.53 -12.70
CA ILE A 61 13.88 -28.56 -11.26
C ILE A 61 15.29 -29.07 -11.05
N PHE A 62 16.16 -28.23 -10.53
CA PHE A 62 17.58 -28.55 -10.42
C PHE A 62 17.87 -29.44 -9.20
N ASN A 63 18.92 -30.20 -9.31
CA ASN A 63 19.56 -30.94 -8.25
C ASN A 63 20.76 -30.12 -7.73
N ASN A 64 20.84 -29.88 -6.44
CA ASN A 64 21.99 -29.21 -5.86
C ASN A 64 22.77 -30.19 -4.97
N ALA A 65 24.04 -30.38 -5.25
CA ALA A 65 24.89 -31.30 -4.49
C ALA A 65 25.26 -30.76 -3.07
N ASN A 66 25.11 -29.48 -2.83
CA ASN A 66 25.56 -28.81 -1.61
C ASN A 66 24.43 -28.37 -0.68
N TYR A 67 23.16 -28.43 -1.13
CA TYR A 67 21.98 -28.02 -0.39
C TYR A 67 20.87 -29.07 -0.54
N ASP A 68 19.79 -28.91 0.23
CA ASP A 68 18.59 -29.70 0.00
C ASP A 68 18.06 -29.48 -1.41
N ASP A 69 17.61 -30.55 -2.05
CA ASP A 69 17.09 -30.49 -3.41
C ASP A 69 15.72 -29.79 -3.48
N ALA A 70 15.48 -29.08 -4.55
CA ALA A 70 14.18 -28.50 -4.86
C ALA A 70 13.08 -29.57 -4.97
N ARG A 71 11.90 -29.26 -4.45
CA ARG A 71 10.75 -30.19 -4.34
C ARG A 71 9.49 -29.57 -4.93
N VAL A 72 8.78 -30.37 -5.73
CA VAL A 72 7.46 -30.00 -6.23
C VAL A 72 6.49 -31.13 -5.94
N SER A 73 5.38 -30.85 -5.31
CA SER A 73 4.43 -31.87 -4.86
C SER A 73 2.98 -31.39 -4.98
N GLU A 74 2.06 -32.26 -4.63
CA GLU A 74 0.62 -32.06 -4.71
C GLU A 74 0.17 -31.75 -6.15
N ASP A 75 -0.73 -30.81 -6.34
CA ASP A 75 -1.24 -30.40 -7.66
C ASP A 75 -0.47 -29.23 -8.27
N ALA A 76 0.70 -28.88 -7.70
CA ALA A 76 1.53 -27.79 -8.21
C ALA A 76 2.05 -28.06 -9.62
N LYS A 77 2.08 -27.02 -10.46
CA LYS A 77 2.44 -27.12 -11.88
C LYS A 77 3.58 -26.19 -12.25
N ILE A 78 4.63 -26.75 -12.83
CA ILE A 78 5.80 -26.01 -13.33
C ILE A 78 5.83 -26.13 -14.85
N CYS A 79 5.82 -25.00 -15.55
CA CYS A 79 5.82 -24.97 -17.01
C CYS A 79 6.60 -23.78 -17.60
N GLY A 80 6.61 -23.67 -18.93
CA GLY A 80 7.33 -22.63 -19.63
C GLY A 80 8.85 -22.81 -19.55
N GLY A 81 9.54 -21.83 -19.04
CA GLY A 81 10.97 -21.86 -18.76
C GLY A 81 11.27 -21.60 -17.29
N ALA A 82 10.36 -21.99 -16.41
CA ALA A 82 10.53 -21.80 -14.96
C ALA A 82 11.62 -22.73 -14.40
N GLU A 83 12.40 -22.23 -13.49
CA GLU A 83 13.52 -22.91 -12.86
C GLU A 83 13.31 -22.94 -11.33
N ILE A 84 13.36 -24.14 -10.75
CA ILE A 84 13.26 -24.36 -9.32
C ILE A 84 14.55 -25.01 -8.86
N PHE A 85 15.24 -24.42 -7.90
CA PHE A 85 16.55 -24.93 -7.49
C PHE A 85 16.84 -24.66 -6.01
N ASP A 86 17.98 -25.12 -5.53
CA ASP A 86 18.35 -25.17 -4.12
C ASP A 86 17.31 -25.93 -3.29
N SER A 87 16.92 -25.44 -2.11
CA SER A 87 15.93 -26.06 -1.23
C SER A 87 14.50 -25.48 -1.40
N ALA A 88 14.20 -24.92 -2.57
CA ALA A 88 12.88 -24.34 -2.82
C ALA A 88 11.76 -25.38 -2.87
N GLU A 89 10.59 -25.02 -2.37
CA GLU A 89 9.41 -25.88 -2.33
C GLU A 89 8.22 -25.25 -3.04
N VAL A 90 7.59 -26.01 -3.93
CA VAL A 90 6.36 -25.61 -4.61
C VAL A 90 5.32 -26.71 -4.42
N PHE A 91 4.18 -26.37 -3.81
CA PHE A 91 3.15 -27.37 -3.47
C PHE A 91 1.74 -26.75 -3.47
N GLY A 92 0.72 -27.54 -3.10
CA GLY A 92 -0.68 -27.14 -3.24
C GLY A 92 -1.11 -27.11 -4.70
N ASN A 93 -1.87 -26.12 -5.08
CA ASN A 93 -2.31 -25.88 -6.47
C ASN A 93 -1.48 -24.75 -7.12
N ALA A 94 -0.25 -24.51 -6.66
CA ALA A 94 0.57 -23.41 -7.15
C ALA A 94 0.92 -23.58 -8.63
N GLU A 95 0.87 -22.50 -9.39
CA GLU A 95 1.22 -22.48 -10.81
C GLU A 95 2.45 -21.57 -11.04
N ILE A 96 3.54 -22.16 -11.54
CA ILE A 96 4.78 -21.45 -11.84
C ILE A 96 5.05 -21.53 -13.33
N SER A 97 5.20 -20.40 -13.99
CA SER A 97 5.41 -20.35 -15.44
C SER A 97 6.25 -19.16 -15.91
N GLY A 98 6.50 -19.09 -17.22
CA GLY A 98 7.35 -18.04 -17.80
C GLY A 98 8.84 -18.34 -17.56
N LYS A 99 9.64 -17.34 -17.30
CA LYS A 99 11.07 -17.43 -16.96
C LYS A 99 11.31 -17.18 -15.46
N THR A 100 10.40 -17.69 -14.65
CA THR A 100 10.39 -17.52 -13.20
C THR A 100 11.50 -18.34 -12.54
N GLN A 101 12.11 -17.79 -11.50
CA GLN A 101 13.11 -18.47 -10.67
C GLN A 101 12.63 -18.55 -9.22
N ILE A 102 12.56 -19.76 -8.67
CA ILE A 102 12.25 -20.02 -7.24
C ILE A 102 13.45 -20.75 -6.64
N PHE A 103 14.09 -20.18 -5.64
CA PHE A 103 15.36 -20.72 -5.15
C PHE A 103 15.66 -20.41 -3.70
N TYR A 104 16.76 -20.98 -3.17
CA TYR A 104 17.08 -21.08 -1.75
C TYR A 104 15.95 -21.79 -1.00
N GLY A 105 15.52 -21.28 0.15
CA GLY A 105 14.45 -21.86 0.95
C GLY A 105 13.08 -21.22 0.69
N ALA A 106 12.83 -20.72 -0.53
CA ALA A 106 11.57 -20.10 -0.89
C ALA A 106 10.42 -21.12 -0.98
N HIS A 107 9.25 -20.73 -0.49
CA HIS A 107 8.04 -21.56 -0.54
C HIS A 107 6.95 -20.89 -1.37
N VAL A 108 6.41 -21.62 -2.36
CA VAL A 108 5.24 -21.17 -3.13
C VAL A 108 4.14 -22.23 -3.02
N CYS A 109 2.98 -21.87 -2.47
CA CYS A 109 1.93 -22.86 -2.21
C CYS A 109 0.50 -22.26 -2.26
N GLY A 110 -0.48 -23.10 -1.92
CA GLY A 110 -1.89 -22.75 -2.07
C GLY A 110 -2.27 -22.66 -3.53
N ASN A 111 -3.05 -21.67 -3.92
CA ASN A 111 -3.42 -21.37 -5.30
C ASN A 111 -2.57 -20.22 -5.90
N ALA A 112 -1.40 -19.99 -5.35
CA ALA A 112 -0.52 -18.91 -5.77
C ALA A 112 -0.06 -19.08 -7.23
N LYS A 113 0.03 -17.95 -7.94
CA LYS A 113 0.51 -17.93 -9.33
C LYS A 113 1.73 -17.03 -9.46
N VAL A 114 2.84 -17.60 -9.93
CA VAL A 114 4.10 -16.87 -10.15
C VAL A 114 4.53 -17.04 -11.60
N TYR A 115 4.62 -15.95 -12.34
CA TYR A 115 4.90 -16.01 -13.77
C TYR A 115 5.64 -14.78 -14.31
N GLY A 116 6.01 -14.83 -15.59
CA GLY A 116 6.84 -13.80 -16.23
C GLY A 116 8.31 -14.03 -15.97
N TYR A 117 8.99 -13.06 -15.40
CA TYR A 117 10.42 -13.09 -15.02
C TYR A 117 10.59 -12.97 -13.50
N ALA A 118 9.58 -13.33 -12.76
CA ALA A 118 9.55 -13.15 -11.31
C ALA A 118 10.63 -14.00 -10.61
N LYS A 119 11.16 -13.50 -9.50
CA LYS A 119 12.10 -14.20 -8.63
C LYS A 119 11.56 -14.28 -7.21
N VAL A 120 11.53 -15.48 -6.65
CA VAL A 120 11.17 -15.72 -5.25
C VAL A 120 12.33 -16.48 -4.61
N CYS A 121 12.98 -15.88 -3.62
CA CYS A 121 14.17 -16.50 -3.04
C CYS A 121 14.40 -16.12 -1.57
N GLY A 122 15.44 -16.68 -0.96
CA GLY A 122 15.67 -16.59 0.47
C GLY A 122 14.73 -17.55 1.21
N LYS A 123 14.02 -17.04 2.22
CA LYS A 123 12.93 -17.74 2.93
C LYS A 123 11.58 -17.12 2.61
N ALA A 124 11.47 -16.49 1.46
CA ALA A 124 10.27 -15.81 1.02
C ALA A 124 9.10 -16.81 0.85
N ARG A 125 7.89 -16.35 1.12
CA ARG A 125 6.68 -17.17 1.01
C ARG A 125 5.65 -16.48 0.13
N VAL A 126 5.12 -17.21 -0.86
CA VAL A 126 4.01 -16.76 -1.70
C VAL A 126 2.89 -17.81 -1.61
N TYR A 127 1.73 -17.45 -1.08
CA TYR A 127 0.67 -18.41 -0.82
C TYR A 127 -0.74 -17.82 -0.90
N GLY A 128 -1.78 -18.62 -0.64
CA GLY A 128 -3.17 -18.22 -0.85
C GLY A 128 -3.51 -18.14 -2.34
N GLU A 129 -4.15 -17.09 -2.75
CA GLU A 129 -4.51 -16.75 -4.14
C GLU A 129 -3.54 -15.69 -4.74
N ALA A 130 -2.40 -15.48 -4.12
CA ALA A 130 -1.47 -14.41 -4.48
C ALA A 130 -0.96 -14.55 -5.93
N LYS A 131 -0.79 -13.41 -6.59
CA LYS A 131 -0.28 -13.35 -7.97
C LYS A 131 0.97 -12.50 -8.04
N VAL A 132 2.09 -13.10 -8.46
CA VAL A 132 3.38 -12.45 -8.60
C VAL A 132 3.83 -12.58 -10.05
N TYR A 133 4.05 -11.48 -10.73
CA TYR A 133 4.29 -11.52 -12.16
C TYR A 133 5.26 -10.45 -12.69
N ASN A 134 5.66 -10.62 -13.94
CA ASN A 134 6.68 -9.83 -14.63
C ASN A 134 8.03 -9.88 -13.88
N PHE A 135 8.70 -8.76 -13.66
CA PHE A 135 10.02 -8.69 -13.04
C PHE A 135 9.97 -8.57 -11.50
N ALA A 136 8.86 -8.95 -10.89
CA ALA A 136 8.72 -8.88 -9.44
C ALA A 136 9.76 -9.73 -8.71
N LYS A 137 10.28 -9.24 -7.60
CA LYS A 137 11.25 -9.92 -6.75
C LYS A 137 10.73 -9.98 -5.31
N ILE A 138 10.56 -11.18 -4.79
CA ILE A 138 10.16 -11.44 -3.40
C ILE A 138 11.33 -12.13 -2.74
N LEU A 139 11.99 -11.48 -1.81
CA LEU A 139 13.30 -11.85 -1.32
C LEU A 139 13.33 -11.97 0.23
N ASP A 140 14.39 -12.54 0.76
CA ASP A 140 14.64 -12.71 2.18
C ASP A 140 13.55 -13.49 2.91
N ASN A 141 12.83 -12.89 3.86
CA ASN A 141 11.71 -13.49 4.60
C ASN A 141 10.35 -12.87 4.21
N ALA A 142 10.29 -12.14 3.09
CA ALA A 142 9.08 -11.44 2.65
C ALA A 142 7.93 -12.41 2.41
N GLN A 143 6.71 -11.96 2.69
CA GLN A 143 5.51 -12.78 2.54
C GLN A 143 4.48 -12.07 1.66
N VAL A 144 3.95 -12.79 0.68
CA VAL A 144 2.87 -12.32 -0.19
C VAL A 144 1.76 -13.36 -0.18
N TYR A 145 0.57 -12.98 0.28
CA TYR A 145 -0.49 -13.97 0.48
C TYR A 145 -1.91 -13.40 0.31
N ASP A 146 -2.92 -14.23 0.59
CA ASP A 146 -4.33 -13.97 0.28
C ASP A 146 -4.51 -13.68 -1.23
N ASN A 147 -5.14 -12.59 -1.60
CA ASN A 147 -5.40 -12.19 -2.99
C ASN A 147 -4.46 -11.08 -3.49
N ALA A 148 -3.31 -10.89 -2.84
CA ALA A 148 -2.37 -9.84 -3.19
C ALA A 148 -1.85 -9.96 -4.63
N LYS A 149 -1.68 -8.82 -5.29
CA LYS A 149 -1.17 -8.75 -6.68
C LYS A 149 0.10 -7.92 -6.72
N ILE A 150 1.17 -8.52 -7.21
CA ILE A 150 2.51 -7.95 -7.25
C ILE A 150 3.02 -7.91 -8.69
N TYR A 151 3.35 -6.74 -9.19
CA TYR A 151 3.79 -6.52 -10.56
C TYR A 151 5.02 -5.61 -10.61
N GLU A 152 6.14 -6.08 -11.19
CA GLU A 152 7.36 -5.28 -11.45
C GLU A 152 7.99 -4.56 -10.25
N ILE A 153 7.89 -5.13 -9.06
CA ILE A 153 8.37 -4.51 -7.82
C ILE A 153 9.34 -5.40 -7.05
N GLN A 154 9.90 -4.84 -5.99
CA GLN A 154 10.79 -5.55 -5.09
C GLN A 154 10.24 -5.50 -3.66
N ILE A 155 10.12 -6.67 -3.02
CA ILE A 155 9.72 -6.84 -1.62
C ILE A 155 10.84 -7.57 -0.89
N TYR A 156 11.35 -6.97 0.19
CA TYR A 156 12.53 -7.46 0.90
C TYR A 156 12.30 -7.63 2.40
N HIS A 157 13.27 -8.24 3.05
CA HIS A 157 13.35 -8.44 4.48
C HIS A 157 12.11 -9.17 5.03
N ASN A 158 11.41 -8.61 6.00
CA ASN A 158 10.25 -9.23 6.63
C ASN A 158 8.92 -8.61 6.17
N ALA A 159 8.93 -7.87 5.06
CA ALA A 159 7.76 -7.18 4.58
C ALA A 159 6.61 -8.14 4.23
N GLN A 160 5.38 -7.72 4.49
CA GLN A 160 4.18 -8.52 4.28
C GLN A 160 3.19 -7.77 3.39
N VAL A 161 2.72 -8.44 2.33
CA VAL A 161 1.68 -7.91 1.45
C VAL A 161 0.55 -8.93 1.34
N TYR A 162 -0.66 -8.54 1.74
CA TYR A 162 -1.78 -9.49 1.84
C TYR A 162 -3.16 -8.84 1.64
N GLY A 163 -4.22 -9.60 1.85
CA GLY A 163 -5.57 -9.16 1.54
C GLY A 163 -5.76 -9.02 0.03
N ASN A 164 -6.34 -7.93 -0.41
CA ASN A 164 -6.52 -7.60 -1.84
C ASN A 164 -5.56 -6.47 -2.28
N ALA A 165 -4.43 -6.30 -1.62
CA ALA A 165 -3.48 -5.25 -1.92
C ALA A 165 -2.90 -5.40 -3.33
N TRP A 166 -2.66 -4.26 -3.98
CA TRP A 166 -2.09 -4.22 -5.31
C TRP A 166 -0.86 -3.32 -5.36
N ILE A 167 0.30 -3.92 -5.67
CA ILE A 167 1.59 -3.22 -5.71
C ILE A 167 2.18 -3.34 -7.12
N TYR A 168 2.54 -2.21 -7.73
CA TYR A 168 2.98 -2.17 -9.13
C TYR A 168 3.89 -0.96 -9.45
N ASP A 169 4.46 -0.90 -10.65
CA ASP A 169 5.24 0.20 -11.24
C ASP A 169 6.42 0.69 -10.37
N ASP A 170 7.49 -0.09 -10.26
CA ASP A 170 8.73 0.28 -9.55
C ASP A 170 8.59 0.65 -8.06
N ALA A 171 7.45 0.34 -7.41
CA ALA A 171 7.31 0.53 -5.97
C ALA A 171 8.30 -0.34 -5.19
N PHE A 172 8.66 0.08 -3.98
CA PHE A 172 9.64 -0.58 -3.14
C PHE A 172 9.10 -0.81 -1.72
N ILE A 173 9.05 -2.06 -1.29
CA ILE A 173 8.52 -2.43 0.04
C ILE A 173 9.59 -3.22 0.79
N CYS A 174 9.96 -2.79 1.98
CA CYS A 174 11.00 -3.50 2.74
C CYS A 174 10.82 -3.42 4.25
N ASP A 175 11.79 -3.95 4.97
CA ASP A 175 11.88 -4.07 6.43
C ASP A 175 10.72 -4.87 7.01
N ASN A 176 9.93 -4.31 7.92
CA ASN A 176 8.78 -4.95 8.54
C ASN A 176 7.45 -4.33 8.05
N ALA A 177 7.47 -3.63 6.91
CA ALA A 177 6.29 -2.96 6.37
C ALA A 177 5.13 -3.94 6.11
N ARG A 178 3.91 -3.49 6.36
CA ARG A 178 2.70 -4.29 6.16
C ARG A 178 1.72 -3.56 5.26
N ILE A 179 1.38 -4.17 4.13
CA ILE A 179 0.45 -3.62 3.15
C ILE A 179 -0.73 -4.58 3.01
N TYR A 180 -1.95 -4.13 3.27
CA TYR A 180 -3.10 -5.03 3.27
C TYR A 180 -4.43 -4.34 2.97
N GLY A 181 -5.54 -5.09 3.04
CA GLY A 181 -6.85 -4.59 2.64
C GLY A 181 -6.94 -4.41 1.12
N LEU A 182 -7.39 -3.28 0.66
CA LEU A 182 -7.47 -2.87 -0.75
C LEU A 182 -6.39 -1.84 -1.13
N ALA A 183 -5.36 -1.69 -0.30
CA ALA A 183 -4.31 -0.69 -0.49
C ALA A 183 -3.60 -0.82 -1.84
N LYS A 184 -3.24 0.32 -2.42
CA LYS A 184 -2.50 0.39 -3.68
C LYS A 184 -1.19 1.16 -3.48
N ILE A 185 -0.09 0.55 -3.87
CA ILE A 185 1.22 1.19 -3.84
C ILE A 185 1.81 1.12 -5.25
N PHE A 186 2.16 2.25 -5.83
CA PHE A 186 2.58 2.25 -7.23
C PHE A 186 3.53 3.40 -7.59
N ASN A 187 3.98 3.41 -8.85
CA ASN A 187 5.05 4.25 -9.34
C ASN A 187 6.32 4.01 -8.50
N LYS A 188 7.03 5.03 -8.07
CA LYS A 188 8.28 4.92 -7.31
C LYS A 188 8.08 5.10 -5.81
N ALA A 189 6.88 4.80 -5.30
CA ALA A 189 6.57 4.92 -3.88
C ALA A 189 7.38 3.92 -3.05
N ILE A 190 7.77 4.32 -1.85
CA ILE A 190 8.59 3.52 -0.94
C ILE A 190 7.87 3.37 0.40
N VAL A 191 7.68 2.13 0.86
CA VAL A 191 7.13 1.84 2.19
C VAL A 191 8.09 0.93 2.95
N TYR A 192 8.58 1.38 4.12
CA TYR A 192 9.60 0.65 4.86
C TYR A 192 9.50 0.86 6.39
N GLY A 193 10.44 0.31 7.15
CA GLY A 193 10.38 0.31 8.59
C GLY A 193 9.26 -0.59 9.11
N ASN A 194 8.49 -0.12 10.08
CA ASN A 194 7.31 -0.81 10.61
C ASN A 194 6.00 -0.20 10.08
N ALA A 195 6.06 0.54 8.98
CA ALA A 195 4.91 1.25 8.43
C ALA A 195 3.77 0.30 8.03
N LYS A 196 2.53 0.78 8.19
CA LYS A 196 1.34 0.05 7.77
C LYS A 196 0.54 0.87 6.78
N VAL A 197 0.12 0.25 5.67
CA VAL A 197 -0.76 0.86 4.68
C VAL A 197 -1.92 -0.10 4.42
N TYR A 198 -3.15 0.34 4.68
CA TYR A 198 -4.30 -0.56 4.60
C TYR A 198 -5.62 0.17 4.26
N GLY A 199 -6.75 -0.55 4.32
CA GLY A 199 -8.02 -0.01 3.82
C GLY A 199 -7.98 0.17 2.31
N ASN A 200 -8.42 1.30 1.82
CA ASN A 200 -8.35 1.71 0.40
C ASN A 200 -7.21 2.70 0.13
N ALA A 201 -6.26 2.86 1.05
CA ALA A 201 -5.20 3.85 0.97
C ALA A 201 -4.35 3.71 -0.31
N GLN A 202 -3.91 4.83 -0.85
CA GLN A 202 -3.09 4.88 -2.04
C GLN A 202 -1.78 5.65 -1.80
N ILE A 203 -0.64 5.01 -2.08
CA ILE A 203 0.67 5.62 -1.98
C ILE A 203 1.33 5.58 -3.37
N PHE A 204 1.66 6.73 -3.94
CA PHE A 204 2.17 6.78 -5.30
C PHE A 204 3.12 7.95 -5.57
N GLY A 205 3.61 8.04 -6.81
CA GLY A 205 4.65 9.00 -7.17
C GLY A 205 6.00 8.60 -6.60
N LYS A 206 6.62 9.47 -5.84
CA LYS A 206 7.88 9.22 -5.09
C LYS A 206 7.65 9.32 -3.58
N ALA A 207 6.41 9.18 -3.14
CA ALA A 207 6.04 9.28 -1.74
C ALA A 207 6.74 8.22 -0.89
N LYS A 208 7.01 8.56 0.37
CA LYS A 208 7.64 7.65 1.32
C LYS A 208 6.79 7.53 2.58
N VAL A 209 6.56 6.30 3.02
CA VAL A 209 5.89 6.00 4.29
C VAL A 209 6.81 5.08 5.09
N TYR A 210 7.24 5.51 6.29
CA TYR A 210 8.23 4.75 7.04
C TYR A 210 8.15 4.96 8.57
N GLY A 211 9.08 4.41 9.30
CA GLY A 211 9.03 4.40 10.77
C GLY A 211 7.89 3.51 11.27
N ASN A 212 7.02 4.03 12.13
CA ASN A 212 5.83 3.37 12.64
C ASN A 212 4.54 4.04 12.11
N ALA A 213 4.64 4.76 10.98
CA ALA A 213 3.50 5.48 10.41
C ALA A 213 2.41 4.54 9.90
N GLU A 214 1.16 4.98 9.99
CA GLU A 214 0.01 4.26 9.48
C GLU A 214 -0.80 5.14 8.51
N VAL A 215 -1.10 4.60 7.32
CA VAL A 215 -1.93 5.26 6.30
C VAL A 215 -3.07 4.32 5.94
N TYR A 216 -4.32 4.75 6.14
CA TYR A 216 -5.45 3.84 5.99
C TYR A 216 -6.75 4.53 5.56
N GLU A 217 -7.86 3.77 5.51
CA GLU A 217 -9.12 4.19 4.90
C GLU A 217 -8.93 4.61 3.44
N ASN A 218 -9.33 5.81 3.03
CA ASN A 218 -9.22 6.30 1.65
C ASN A 218 -8.06 7.29 1.47
N ALA A 219 -7.13 7.35 2.42
CA ALA A 219 -6.05 8.34 2.40
C ALA A 219 -5.13 8.17 1.18
N GLU A 220 -4.68 9.29 0.65
CA GLU A 220 -3.76 9.34 -0.48
C GLU A 220 -2.47 10.07 -0.09
N VAL A 221 -1.31 9.45 -0.39
CA VAL A 221 0.01 10.09 -0.20
C VAL A 221 0.77 10.00 -1.52
N TYR A 222 1.14 11.14 -2.09
CA TYR A 222 1.69 11.14 -3.43
C TYR A 222 2.74 12.23 -3.70
N GLU A 223 3.27 12.25 -4.92
CA GLU A 223 4.40 13.09 -5.34
C GLU A 223 5.65 12.79 -4.51
N ASN A 224 6.19 13.74 -3.76
CA ASN A 224 7.38 13.56 -2.94
C ASN A 224 7.06 13.64 -1.43
N ALA A 225 5.80 13.46 -1.03
CA ALA A 225 5.38 13.52 0.36
C ALA A 225 6.06 12.45 1.21
N GLU A 226 6.36 12.77 2.47
CA GLU A 226 6.96 11.86 3.43
C GLU A 226 6.10 11.74 4.69
N ILE A 227 5.73 10.52 5.07
CA ILE A 227 4.99 10.20 6.29
C ILE A 227 5.86 9.28 7.14
N PHE A 228 6.16 9.67 8.38
CA PHE A 228 7.10 8.89 9.18
C PHE A 228 6.88 9.01 10.71
N ASP A 229 7.75 8.40 11.49
CA ASP A 229 7.65 8.24 12.94
C ASP A 229 6.35 7.53 13.35
N TYR A 230 5.47 8.18 14.12
CA TYR A 230 4.18 7.66 14.61
C TYR A 230 3.00 8.44 14.01
N ALA A 231 3.14 8.94 12.79
CA ALA A 231 2.08 9.68 12.13
C ALA A 231 0.94 8.77 11.67
N PHE A 232 -0.29 9.25 11.78
CA PHE A 232 -1.52 8.58 11.34
C PHE A 232 -2.23 9.42 10.29
N ILE A 233 -2.45 8.86 9.10
CA ILE A 233 -3.14 9.51 7.99
C ILE A 233 -4.33 8.65 7.60
N PHE A 234 -5.55 9.17 7.69
CA PHE A 234 -6.75 8.38 7.44
C PHE A 234 -7.95 9.24 6.98
N GLY A 235 -9.12 8.62 6.80
CA GLY A 235 -10.25 9.28 6.16
C GLY A 235 -10.01 9.46 4.66
N ASP A 236 -10.41 10.59 4.13
CA ASP A 236 -10.17 11.01 2.75
C ASP A 236 -8.98 11.99 2.63
N ALA A 237 -8.07 11.94 3.61
CA ALA A 237 -6.94 12.86 3.69
C ALA A 237 -5.95 12.67 2.53
N LYS A 238 -5.42 13.78 2.02
CA LYS A 238 -4.44 13.80 0.93
C LYS A 238 -3.17 14.54 1.35
N VAL A 239 -2.02 13.88 1.22
CA VAL A 239 -0.71 14.48 1.48
C VAL A 239 0.13 14.40 0.21
N PHE A 240 0.63 15.53 -0.26
CA PHE A 240 1.25 15.63 -1.58
C PHE A 240 2.38 16.67 -1.64
N SER A 241 2.92 16.90 -2.84
CA SER A 241 4.06 17.78 -3.10
C SER A 241 5.29 17.39 -2.29
N ASN A 242 5.82 18.25 -1.44
CA ASN A 242 6.96 17.96 -0.58
C ASN A 242 6.58 18.03 0.91
N ALA A 243 5.31 17.79 1.23
CA ALA A 243 4.82 17.82 2.60
C ALA A 243 5.43 16.70 3.44
N LYS A 244 5.66 16.99 4.73
CA LYS A 244 6.19 16.03 5.69
C LYS A 244 5.28 15.94 6.90
N ILE A 245 4.74 14.76 7.17
CA ILE A 245 3.91 14.50 8.34
C ILE A 245 4.64 13.47 9.20
N PHE A 246 4.94 13.82 10.44
CA PHE A 246 5.78 12.98 11.29
C PHE A 246 5.49 13.16 12.79
N GLY A 247 6.33 12.61 13.65
CA GLY A 247 6.13 12.66 15.09
C GLY A 247 4.85 11.93 15.50
N THR A 248 3.99 12.57 16.26
CA THR A 248 2.70 12.03 16.73
C THR A 248 1.50 12.69 16.06
N THR A 249 1.66 13.08 14.80
CA THR A 249 0.62 13.79 14.04
C THR A 249 -0.51 12.85 13.63
N TRP A 250 -1.74 13.29 13.81
CA TRP A 250 -2.95 12.64 13.30
C TRP A 250 -3.59 13.56 12.27
N LEU A 251 -3.71 13.10 11.04
CA LEU A 251 -4.32 13.84 9.94
C LEU A 251 -5.49 13.03 9.37
N TYR A 252 -6.70 13.59 9.40
CA TYR A 252 -7.89 12.84 8.99
C TYR A 252 -9.00 13.73 8.41
N GLY A 253 -10.15 13.12 8.08
CA GLY A 253 -11.21 13.79 7.36
C GLY A 253 -10.87 14.01 5.91
N VAL A 254 -11.13 15.17 5.36
CA VAL A 254 -10.86 15.55 3.96
C VAL A 254 -9.63 16.47 3.82
N ALA A 255 -8.71 16.39 4.76
CA ALA A 255 -7.50 17.22 4.80
C ALA A 255 -6.70 17.14 3.50
N LYS A 256 -6.22 18.28 3.03
CA LYS A 256 -5.31 18.36 1.87
C LYS A 256 -4.06 19.12 2.28
N ILE A 257 -2.96 18.42 2.44
CA ILE A 257 -1.67 18.96 2.88
C ILE A 257 -0.66 18.82 1.76
N GLY A 258 -0.18 19.95 1.27
CA GLY A 258 0.77 20.01 0.16
C GLY A 258 1.93 20.96 0.40
N ASP A 259 2.58 21.37 -0.68
CA ASP A 259 3.73 22.29 -0.72
C ASP A 259 4.92 21.75 0.10
N LYS A 260 5.47 22.58 0.99
CA LYS A 260 6.59 22.22 1.87
C LYS A 260 6.16 22.20 3.34
N LEU A 261 4.87 21.99 3.60
CA LEU A 261 4.36 21.97 4.96
C LEU A 261 4.92 20.79 5.75
N SER A 262 5.30 21.05 7.00
CA SER A 262 5.85 20.04 7.92
C SER A 262 5.06 20.04 9.21
N LEU A 263 4.43 18.90 9.55
CA LEU A 263 3.64 18.72 10.76
C LEU A 263 4.26 17.61 11.61
N ASN A 264 4.56 17.89 12.88
CA ASN A 264 5.28 16.96 13.77
C ASN A 264 4.51 16.50 15.00
N LYS A 265 3.36 17.14 15.29
CA LYS A 265 2.48 16.79 16.41
C LYS A 265 1.12 17.43 16.20
N GLY A 266 0.11 16.92 16.92
CA GLY A 266 -1.24 17.48 16.91
C GLY A 266 -2.23 16.62 16.12
N LYS A 267 -3.50 16.96 16.26
CA LYS A 267 -4.61 16.36 15.54
C LYS A 267 -5.18 17.38 14.56
N TYR A 268 -5.21 17.03 13.29
CA TYR A 268 -5.69 17.91 12.22
C TYR A 268 -6.92 17.28 11.58
N ILE A 269 -8.06 17.91 11.77
CA ILE A 269 -9.36 17.50 11.24
C ILE A 269 -9.78 18.52 10.19
N PHE A 270 -10.22 18.02 9.03
CA PHE A 270 -10.85 18.88 8.04
C PHE A 270 -12.21 18.27 7.70
N ALA A 271 -13.26 19.04 7.91
CA ALA A 271 -14.61 18.71 7.46
C ALA A 271 -14.81 19.18 6.02
N THR A 272 -15.70 18.52 5.29
CA THR A 272 -16.22 19.04 4.02
C THR A 272 -17.16 20.21 4.32
N LEU A 273 -16.62 21.41 4.25
CA LEU A 273 -17.43 22.63 4.11
C LEU A 273 -17.56 22.92 2.61
N ASN A 274 -18.76 23.16 2.15
CA ASN A 274 -18.95 23.76 0.84
C ASN A 274 -18.58 25.25 0.96
N ILE A 275 -17.25 25.49 0.91
CA ILE A 275 -16.61 26.74 1.34
C ILE A 275 -17.14 27.94 0.54
N ASP A 276 -17.38 27.76 -0.74
CA ASP A 276 -17.84 28.85 -1.60
C ASP A 276 -19.29 29.23 -1.30
N GLU A 277 -20.17 28.27 -1.04
CA GLU A 277 -21.54 28.49 -0.59
C GLU A 277 -21.58 29.12 0.80
N THR A 278 -20.85 28.55 1.77
CA THR A 278 -20.77 29.05 3.15
C THR A 278 -20.18 30.46 3.19
N LEU A 279 -19.15 30.75 2.42
CA LEU A 279 -18.57 32.09 2.34
C LEU A 279 -19.53 33.11 1.73
N SER A 280 -20.25 32.73 0.67
CA SER A 280 -21.25 33.59 0.04
C SER A 280 -22.43 33.94 0.95
N GLU A 281 -22.76 33.07 1.90
CA GLU A 281 -23.79 33.30 2.90
C GLU A 281 -23.31 34.15 4.10
N ILE A 282 -22.10 33.86 4.60
CA ILE A 282 -21.53 34.49 5.78
C ILE A 282 -21.03 35.93 5.51
N GLU A 283 -20.37 36.13 4.38
CA GLU A 283 -19.74 37.42 4.04
C GLU A 283 -20.70 38.60 4.11
N PRO A 284 -21.93 38.53 3.51
CA PRO A 284 -22.90 39.59 3.59
C PRO A 284 -23.35 39.88 5.02
N ILE A 285 -23.54 38.87 5.86
CA ILE A 285 -23.96 39.02 7.27
C ILE A 285 -22.87 39.73 8.07
N CYS A 286 -21.61 39.30 7.95
CA CYS A 286 -20.48 39.89 8.64
C CYS A 286 -20.22 41.34 8.23
N TYR A 287 -20.43 41.71 6.99
CA TYR A 287 -20.35 43.10 6.52
C TYR A 287 -21.49 43.97 7.12
N LYS A 288 -22.71 43.45 7.16
CA LYS A 288 -23.84 44.14 7.80
C LYS A 288 -23.61 44.37 9.29
N ILE A 289 -23.06 43.39 10.01
CA ILE A 289 -22.69 43.53 11.43
C ILE A 289 -21.61 44.61 11.60
N SER A 290 -20.54 44.56 10.81
CA SER A 290 -19.46 45.54 10.87
C SER A 290 -19.96 46.96 10.57
N PHE A 291 -20.88 47.08 9.60
CA PHE A 291 -21.53 48.36 9.28
C PHE A 291 -22.41 48.84 10.43
N ALA A 292 -23.24 47.96 11.02
CA ALA A 292 -24.12 48.30 12.12
C ALA A 292 -23.35 48.78 13.35
N VAL A 293 -22.27 48.12 13.73
CA VAL A 293 -21.39 48.51 14.84
C VAL A 293 -20.80 49.92 14.59
N ARG A 294 -20.31 50.18 13.36
CA ARG A 294 -19.76 51.47 13.01
C ARG A 294 -20.79 52.62 13.02
N VAL A 295 -22.04 52.32 12.62
CA VAL A 295 -23.16 53.30 12.71
C VAL A 295 -23.44 53.67 14.17
N ILE A 296 -23.38 52.70 15.08
CA ILE A 296 -23.57 52.91 16.51
C ILE A 296 -22.40 53.72 17.11
N GLU A 297 -21.16 53.38 16.78
CA GLU A 297 -19.97 54.13 17.21
C GLU A 297 -20.07 55.61 16.79
N LEU A 298 -20.68 55.90 15.65
CA LEU A 298 -20.92 57.25 15.14
C LEU A 298 -22.17 57.90 15.73
N LYS A 299 -22.87 57.23 16.67
CA LYS A 299 -24.10 57.70 17.32
C LYS A 299 -25.24 58.00 16.31
N LEU A 300 -25.28 57.28 15.21
CA LEU A 300 -26.36 57.40 14.25
C LEU A 300 -27.52 56.47 14.66
N PRO A 301 -28.78 56.86 14.39
CA PRO A 301 -29.94 56.04 14.74
C PRO A 301 -29.93 54.72 13.96
N ILE A 302 -30.04 53.59 14.66
CA ILE A 302 -30.22 52.24 14.11
C ILE A 302 -31.37 51.57 14.87
N GLU A 303 -32.20 50.83 14.17
CA GLU A 303 -33.29 50.09 14.82
C GLU A 303 -32.70 48.88 15.57
N GLN A 304 -33.08 48.75 16.86
CA GLN A 304 -32.60 47.67 17.73
C GLN A 304 -32.96 46.29 17.17
N GLY A 305 -34.13 46.13 16.58
CA GLY A 305 -34.56 44.87 15.94
C GLY A 305 -33.72 44.44 14.75
N TYR A 306 -33.02 45.38 14.08
CA TYR A 306 -32.10 45.04 12.99
C TYR A 306 -30.85 44.33 13.50
N ILE A 307 -30.31 44.79 14.65
CA ILE A 307 -29.15 44.17 15.30
C ILE A 307 -29.50 42.77 15.79
N GLU A 308 -30.65 42.61 16.44
CA GLU A 308 -31.13 41.32 16.94
C GLU A 308 -31.32 40.31 15.81
N SER A 309 -31.80 40.74 14.65
CA SER A 309 -31.89 39.92 13.47
C SER A 309 -30.53 39.44 12.97
N LEU A 310 -29.53 40.34 12.93
CA LEU A 310 -28.18 39.98 12.50
C LEU A 310 -27.49 39.03 13.47
N VAL A 311 -27.71 39.19 14.78
CA VAL A 311 -27.21 38.27 15.82
C VAL A 311 -27.84 36.89 15.67
N SER A 312 -29.17 36.83 15.42
CA SER A 312 -29.86 35.55 15.17
C SER A 312 -29.38 34.85 13.90
N GLU A 313 -29.08 35.61 12.85
CA GLU A 313 -28.48 35.03 11.62
C GLU A 313 -27.07 34.49 11.86
N LEU A 314 -26.25 35.19 12.64
CA LEU A 314 -24.88 34.75 12.99
C LEU A 314 -24.91 33.51 13.88
N ALA A 315 -25.86 33.36 14.79
CA ALA A 315 -26.01 32.23 15.68
C ALA A 315 -26.21 30.88 14.91
N LYS A 316 -26.68 30.90 13.66
CA LYS A 316 -26.76 29.72 12.82
C LYS A 316 -25.39 29.08 12.52
N TYR A 317 -24.33 29.83 12.73
CA TYR A 317 -22.94 29.40 12.50
C TYR A 317 -22.16 29.12 13.78
N ASP A 318 -22.83 29.10 14.95
CA ASP A 318 -22.18 28.84 16.24
C ASP A 318 -21.50 27.44 16.25
N GLU A 319 -22.15 26.41 15.72
CA GLU A 319 -21.55 25.09 15.60
C GLU A 319 -20.26 25.11 14.73
N LEU A 320 -20.24 25.94 13.70
CA LEU A 320 -19.07 26.13 12.85
C LEU A 320 -17.97 26.89 13.61
N ILE A 321 -18.31 27.86 14.41
CA ILE A 321 -17.36 28.60 15.28
C ILE A 321 -16.77 27.64 16.32
N ASP A 322 -17.61 26.83 16.97
CA ASP A 322 -17.19 25.85 17.96
C ASP A 322 -16.31 24.76 17.34
N TYR A 323 -16.61 24.35 16.11
CA TYR A 323 -15.75 23.48 15.33
C TYR A 323 -14.36 24.07 15.12
N PHE A 324 -14.26 25.36 14.76
CA PHE A 324 -12.98 26.06 14.60
C PHE A 324 -12.24 26.30 15.93
N HIS A 325 -12.96 26.34 17.06
CA HIS A 325 -12.39 26.55 18.38
C HIS A 325 -12.08 25.28 19.18
N SER A 326 -12.36 24.10 18.65
CA SER A 326 -12.11 22.85 19.38
C SER A 326 -10.64 22.72 19.80
N ASN A 327 -10.38 22.80 21.11
CA ASN A 327 -9.04 22.86 21.72
C ASN A 327 -8.20 21.56 21.54
N GLU A 328 -8.77 20.52 20.97
CA GLU A 328 -8.09 19.24 20.75
C GLU A 328 -7.45 19.10 19.35
N CYS A 329 -7.71 20.05 18.44
CA CYS A 329 -7.27 19.99 17.05
C CYS A 329 -6.53 21.29 16.68
N GLU A 330 -5.32 21.16 16.16
CA GLU A 330 -4.69 22.24 15.39
C GLU A 330 -5.31 22.20 13.99
N ILE A 331 -6.07 23.22 13.63
CA ILE A 331 -6.76 23.31 12.33
C ILE A 331 -5.88 24.12 11.38
N ILE A 332 -5.52 23.51 10.25
CA ILE A 332 -4.85 24.22 9.15
C ILE A 332 -5.94 24.60 8.15
N PHE A 333 -6.24 25.88 8.10
CA PHE A 333 -7.25 26.42 7.20
C PHE A 333 -6.73 26.57 5.76
N THR A 334 -7.57 26.24 4.81
CA THR A 334 -7.41 26.81 3.45
C THR A 334 -7.54 28.34 3.52
N PRO A 335 -7.06 29.10 2.52
CA PRO A 335 -7.23 30.55 2.52
C PRO A 335 -8.67 31.01 2.71
N ASN A 336 -9.65 30.28 2.15
CA ASN A 336 -11.07 30.60 2.29
C ASN A 336 -11.63 30.25 3.68
N GLU A 337 -11.27 29.08 4.23
CA GLU A 337 -11.63 28.71 5.60
C GLU A 337 -11.07 29.69 6.61
N ASN A 338 -9.83 30.12 6.45
CA ASN A 338 -9.22 31.15 7.29
C ASN A 338 -9.97 32.49 7.18
N LYS A 339 -10.47 32.85 6.00
CA LYS A 339 -11.30 34.02 5.79
C LYS A 339 -12.62 33.91 6.52
N ILE A 340 -13.32 32.77 6.40
CA ILE A 340 -14.58 32.49 7.13
C ILE A 340 -14.36 32.59 8.63
N TYR A 341 -13.36 31.92 9.18
CA TYR A 341 -13.03 31.93 10.61
C TYR A 341 -12.78 33.36 11.11
N LYS A 342 -11.94 34.12 10.40
CA LYS A 342 -11.64 35.51 10.78
C LYS A 342 -12.86 36.41 10.75
N LEU A 343 -13.72 36.26 9.75
CA LEU A 343 -14.97 37.03 9.64
C LEU A 343 -15.92 36.71 10.79
N LEU A 344 -16.14 35.43 11.08
CA LEU A 344 -17.01 34.98 12.18
C LEU A 344 -16.47 35.43 13.54
N LEU A 345 -15.18 35.26 13.80
CA LEU A 345 -14.55 35.68 15.05
C LEU A 345 -14.64 37.18 15.27
N GLN A 346 -14.32 37.98 14.24
CA GLN A 346 -14.40 39.44 14.30
C GLN A 346 -15.82 39.91 14.53
N SER A 347 -16.82 39.29 13.89
CA SER A 347 -18.20 39.62 14.04
C SER A 347 -18.72 39.31 15.46
N LYS A 348 -18.33 38.16 16.03
CA LYS A 348 -18.66 37.77 17.41
C LYS A 348 -18.05 38.75 18.41
N GLN A 349 -16.77 39.10 18.26
CA GLN A 349 -16.12 40.13 19.10
C GLN A 349 -16.77 41.48 18.99
N ASN A 350 -17.18 41.94 17.82
CA ASN A 350 -17.87 43.19 17.60
C ASN A 350 -19.20 43.22 18.34
N ILE A 351 -19.96 42.11 18.31
CA ILE A 351 -21.22 41.97 19.03
C ILE A 351 -21.01 42.00 20.58
N GLU A 352 -20.03 41.22 21.07
CA GLU A 352 -19.70 41.19 22.51
C GLU A 352 -19.27 42.55 23.04
N ASN A 353 -18.49 43.30 22.26
CA ASN A 353 -18.08 44.67 22.64
C ASN A 353 -19.23 45.67 22.60
N PHE A 354 -20.26 45.42 21.78
CA PHE A 354 -21.45 46.23 21.71
C PHE A 354 -22.37 46.09 22.96
N TYR A 355 -22.46 44.87 23.52
CA TYR A 355 -23.29 44.60 24.70
C TYR A 355 -22.57 44.87 26.03
N LYS A 356 -21.28 45.17 26.03
CA LYS A 356 -20.50 45.69 27.18
C LYS A 356 -20.57 47.20 27.26
#